data_a60e2b5e7b5fbe02e8546a82680db4df
#
_entry.id   a60e2b5e7b5fbe02e8546a82680db4df
#
_cell.length_a   1.000
_cell.length_b   1.000
_cell.length_c   1.000
_cell.angle_alpha   90.00
_cell.angle_beta   90.00
_cell.angle_gamma   90.00
#
_symmetry.space_group_name_H-M   'P 1'
#
loop_
_entity.id
_entity.type
_entity.pdbx_description
1 polymer ?
#
loop_
_entity_poly.entity_id
_entity_poly.type
_entity_poly.pdbx_seq_one_letter_code
_entity_poly.pdbx_strand_id
1 'polypeptide(L)'
;MTRSMISVIFAALRQSARIRYCSLRAVFLFVIMTVPLDAHASTATNEAEARALFTKFVAAQNAHSVSGVKAMLWNSPGTLLLARGAEIRGPGAIADRFKEYYEGTWHVEPDMSLFHVTLISKDVMQFLVPVIFTRGLPGQPSQDNKFLVTQTLVHEANGWHIASIISIPNAQLK
;
A
#
# COMPACT_ATOMS: atom_id res chain seq x y z
N MET A 1 90.49 -7.61 -18.74
CA MET A 1 89.58 -7.54 -17.54
C MET A 1 88.21 -7.19 -18.02
N THR A 2 87.41 -8.17 -18.34
CA THR A 2 85.94 -8.00 -18.60
C THR A 2 85.35 -9.36 -19.00
N ARG A 3 85.17 -10.23 -18.05
CA ARG A 3 84.32 -11.41 -18.21
C ARG A 3 83.83 -11.77 -16.77
N SER A 4 82.66 -11.32 -16.35
CA SER A 4 81.95 -11.98 -15.31
C SER A 4 80.71 -11.12 -14.86
N MET A 5 79.78 -10.81 -15.74
CA MET A 5 78.52 -10.19 -15.33
C MET A 5 77.29 -10.65 -16.13
N ILE A 6 77.39 -11.66 -16.95
CA ILE A 6 76.29 -12.11 -17.83
C ILE A 6 75.65 -13.43 -17.33
N SER A 7 76.31 -14.16 -16.41
CA SER A 7 75.85 -15.50 -16.00
C SER A 7 74.83 -15.51 -14.81
N VAL A 8 74.52 -14.39 -14.16
CA VAL A 8 73.66 -14.37 -12.99
C VAL A 8 72.22 -13.98 -13.33
N ILE A 9 71.95 -13.44 -14.52
CA ILE A 9 70.59 -12.96 -14.91
C ILE A 9 69.69 -14.07 -15.47
N PHE A 10 70.25 -15.21 -15.92
CA PHE A 10 69.44 -16.30 -16.51
C PHE A 10 68.92 -17.35 -15.53
N ALA A 11 69.34 -17.35 -14.27
CA ALA A 11 68.87 -18.30 -13.28
C ALA A 11 67.59 -17.84 -12.50
N ALA A 12 67.26 -16.55 -12.57
CA ALA A 12 66.14 -15.99 -11.83
C ALA A 12 64.79 -16.03 -12.59
N LEU A 13 64.81 -16.38 -13.89
CA LEU A 13 63.61 -16.34 -14.76
C LEU A 13 62.90 -17.69 -14.96
N ARG A 14 63.40 -18.78 -14.33
CA ARG A 14 62.77 -20.12 -14.45
C ARG A 14 61.92 -20.55 -13.26
N GLN A 15 61.84 -19.76 -12.21
CA GLN A 15 61.11 -20.18 -10.98
C GLN A 15 59.79 -19.45 -10.76
N SER A 16 59.39 -18.50 -11.61
CA SER A 16 58.14 -17.73 -11.46
C SER A 16 56.97 -18.26 -12.32
N ALA A 17 57.13 -19.37 -13.07
CA ALA A 17 56.11 -19.86 -14.00
C ALA A 17 55.23 -21.01 -13.47
N ARG A 18 55.41 -21.43 -12.20
CA ARG A 18 54.65 -22.59 -11.66
C ARG A 18 53.63 -22.29 -10.57
N ILE A 19 53.40 -21.04 -10.21
CA ILE A 19 52.46 -20.69 -9.11
C ILE A 19 51.21 -19.95 -9.63
N ARG A 20 50.95 -19.85 -10.92
CA ARG A 20 49.84 -19.07 -11.46
C ARG A 20 48.66 -19.88 -12.01
N TYR A 21 48.62 -21.20 -11.86
CA TYR A 21 47.49 -22.01 -12.37
C TYR A 21 46.63 -22.67 -11.33
N CYS A 22 46.83 -22.38 -10.04
CA CYS A 22 46.00 -22.99 -8.97
C CYS A 22 44.95 -22.05 -8.35
N SER A 23 44.95 -20.75 -8.71
CA SER A 23 44.05 -19.77 -8.11
C SER A 23 42.85 -19.37 -9.00
N LEU A 24 42.70 -19.92 -10.21
CA LEU A 24 41.64 -19.53 -11.13
C LEU A 24 40.45 -20.48 -11.17
N ARG A 25 40.41 -21.48 -10.28
CA ARG A 25 39.26 -22.42 -10.18
C ARG A 25 38.38 -22.26 -8.94
N ALA A 26 38.67 -21.29 -8.06
CA ALA A 26 37.94 -21.10 -6.82
C ALA A 26 37.06 -19.83 -6.81
N VAL A 27 36.96 -19.06 -7.90
CA VAL A 27 36.18 -17.81 -7.95
C VAL A 27 34.83 -17.97 -8.68
N PHE A 28 34.51 -19.18 -9.16
CA PHE A 28 33.31 -19.36 -10.02
C PHE A 28 32.14 -20.05 -9.34
N LEU A 29 32.03 -20.00 -8.00
CA LEU A 29 30.90 -20.65 -7.34
C LEU A 29 30.32 -19.81 -6.17
N PHE A 30 30.17 -18.49 -6.37
CA PHE A 30 29.40 -17.68 -5.39
C PHE A 30 28.65 -16.53 -6.08
N VAL A 31 28.02 -16.82 -7.24
CA VAL A 31 26.85 -16.03 -7.66
C VAL A 31 25.65 -16.69 -7.00
N ILE A 32 25.54 -16.52 -5.68
CA ILE A 32 24.30 -16.79 -4.98
C ILE A 32 23.30 -15.76 -5.47
N MET A 33 22.26 -16.25 -6.14
CA MET A 33 21.03 -15.55 -6.41
C MET A 33 20.61 -14.76 -5.17
N THR A 34 20.84 -13.47 -5.15
CA THR A 34 20.09 -12.54 -4.33
C THR A 34 18.72 -12.40 -4.98
N VAL A 35 17.82 -13.35 -4.70
CA VAL A 35 16.40 -13.16 -4.98
C VAL A 35 15.97 -11.93 -4.17
N PRO A 36 15.42 -10.89 -4.80
CA PRO A 36 14.95 -9.73 -4.06
C PRO A 36 13.82 -10.16 -3.13
N LEU A 37 14.13 -10.25 -1.83
CA LEU A 37 13.15 -10.51 -0.77
C LEU A 37 12.23 -9.29 -0.54
N ASP A 38 12.54 -8.16 -1.20
CA ASP A 38 11.94 -6.85 -0.92
C ASP A 38 10.49 -6.70 -1.42
N ALA A 39 10.07 -7.44 -2.45
CA ALA A 39 8.74 -7.29 -3.03
C ALA A 39 7.62 -7.81 -2.11
N HIS A 40 7.85 -8.89 -1.37
CA HIS A 40 6.85 -9.47 -0.47
C HIS A 40 6.72 -8.66 0.84
N ALA A 41 7.81 -8.12 1.36
CA ALA A 41 7.81 -7.26 2.54
C ALA A 41 7.05 -5.94 2.27
N SER A 42 7.25 -5.34 1.08
CA SER A 42 6.56 -4.12 0.68
C SER A 42 5.04 -4.31 0.55
N THR A 43 4.57 -5.43 -0.02
CA THR A 43 3.14 -5.70 -0.20
C THR A 43 2.43 -5.92 1.14
N ALA A 44 3.03 -6.67 2.07
CA ALA A 44 2.48 -6.89 3.40
C ALA A 44 2.39 -5.59 4.21
N THR A 45 3.38 -4.70 4.08
CA THR A 45 3.39 -3.38 4.72
C THR A 45 2.27 -2.50 4.18
N ASN A 46 2.10 -2.41 2.85
CA ASN A 46 1.05 -1.63 2.21
C ASN A 46 -0.35 -2.12 2.59
N GLU A 47 -0.55 -3.44 2.67
CA GLU A 47 -1.83 -3.99 3.14
C GLU A 47 -2.12 -3.61 4.60
N ALA A 48 -1.13 -3.69 5.48
CA ALA A 48 -1.27 -3.31 6.87
C ALA A 48 -1.60 -1.81 7.01
N GLU A 49 -0.98 -0.94 6.22
CA GLU A 49 -1.24 0.49 6.19
C GLU A 49 -2.65 0.81 5.68
N ALA A 50 -3.10 0.15 4.59
CA ALA A 50 -4.46 0.29 4.09
C ALA A 50 -5.51 -0.14 5.13
N ARG A 51 -5.30 -1.29 5.78
CA ARG A 51 -6.17 -1.78 6.86
C ARG A 51 -6.22 -0.81 8.05
N ALA A 52 -5.07 -0.28 8.46
CA ALA A 52 -4.99 0.69 9.56
C ALA A 52 -5.72 2.00 9.22
N LEU A 53 -5.54 2.53 8.01
CA LEU A 53 -6.24 3.74 7.56
C LEU A 53 -7.76 3.50 7.51
N PHE A 54 -8.20 2.37 6.93
CA PHE A 54 -9.62 2.04 6.85
C PHE A 54 -10.24 1.83 8.23
N THR A 55 -9.56 1.14 9.15
CA THR A 55 -10.02 0.98 10.53
C THR A 55 -10.22 2.33 11.23
N LYS A 56 -9.26 3.27 11.07
CA LYS A 56 -9.39 4.64 11.59
C LYS A 56 -10.57 5.38 10.94
N PHE A 57 -10.78 5.19 9.63
CA PHE A 57 -11.88 5.81 8.91
C PHE A 57 -13.23 5.30 9.38
N VAL A 58 -13.37 3.99 9.60
CA VAL A 58 -14.58 3.38 10.18
C VAL A 58 -14.83 3.91 11.61
N ALA A 59 -13.78 3.95 12.44
CA ALA A 59 -13.88 4.47 13.80
C ALA A 59 -14.34 5.94 13.82
N ALA A 60 -13.81 6.79 12.93
CA ALA A 60 -14.23 8.18 12.80
C ALA A 60 -15.69 8.30 12.36
N GLN A 61 -16.15 7.44 11.44
CA GLN A 61 -17.55 7.39 11.02
C GLN A 61 -18.48 6.98 12.18
N ASN A 62 -18.14 5.93 12.91
CA ASN A 62 -18.92 5.42 14.02
C ASN A 62 -18.93 6.38 15.22
N ALA A 63 -17.89 7.23 15.34
CA ALA A 63 -17.84 8.33 16.30
C ALA A 63 -18.52 9.61 15.78
N HIS A 64 -19.13 9.60 14.60
CA HIS A 64 -19.73 10.76 13.92
C HIS A 64 -18.76 11.96 13.82
N SER A 65 -17.46 11.68 13.69
CA SER A 65 -16.41 12.70 13.63
C SER A 65 -16.19 13.18 12.19
N VAL A 66 -16.88 14.25 11.82
CA VAL A 66 -16.71 14.89 10.50
C VAL A 66 -15.28 15.33 10.26
N SER A 67 -14.63 15.93 11.27
CA SER A 67 -13.21 16.35 11.17
C SER A 67 -12.27 15.16 11.05
N GLY A 68 -12.53 14.06 11.76
CA GLY A 68 -11.77 12.83 11.67
C GLY A 68 -11.85 12.20 10.27
N VAL A 69 -13.07 12.13 9.70
CA VAL A 69 -13.26 11.69 8.31
C VAL A 69 -12.49 12.59 7.34
N LYS A 70 -12.68 13.92 7.44
CA LYS A 70 -12.05 14.89 6.54
C LYS A 70 -10.52 14.81 6.56
N ALA A 71 -9.91 14.59 7.71
CA ALA A 71 -8.46 14.52 7.88
C ALA A 71 -7.81 13.34 7.13
N MET A 72 -8.58 12.29 6.83
CA MET A 72 -8.11 11.12 6.09
C MET A 72 -8.35 11.22 4.58
N LEU A 73 -9.14 12.20 4.11
CA LEU A 73 -9.38 12.42 2.69
C LEU A 73 -8.17 13.09 2.04
N TRP A 74 -7.90 12.71 0.80
CA TRP A 74 -6.92 13.40 -0.02
C TRP A 74 -7.31 14.86 -0.22
N ASN A 75 -6.38 15.79 0.00
CA ASN A 75 -6.66 17.22 -0.12
C ASN A 75 -6.60 17.68 -1.60
N SER A 76 -7.51 17.16 -2.40
CA SER A 76 -7.61 17.44 -3.83
C SER A 76 -9.07 17.67 -4.24
N PRO A 77 -9.35 18.59 -5.19
CA PRO A 77 -10.68 18.72 -5.75
C PRO A 77 -11.14 17.47 -6.51
N GLY A 78 -10.21 16.57 -6.87
CA GLY A 78 -10.50 15.29 -7.51
C GLY A 78 -10.96 14.19 -6.55
N THR A 79 -10.86 14.38 -5.22
CA THR A 79 -11.33 13.39 -4.24
C THR A 79 -12.81 13.11 -4.45
N LEU A 80 -13.17 11.82 -4.53
CA LEU A 80 -14.49 11.38 -4.96
C LEU A 80 -15.20 10.59 -3.87
N LEU A 81 -16.46 10.93 -3.62
CA LEU A 81 -17.42 10.04 -3.00
C LEU A 81 -18.53 9.72 -4.02
N LEU A 82 -18.67 8.45 -4.39
CA LEU A 82 -19.78 7.95 -5.20
C LEU A 82 -20.60 6.99 -4.34
N ALA A 83 -21.76 7.43 -3.94
CA ALA A 83 -22.65 6.66 -3.08
C ALA A 83 -24.12 6.90 -3.45
N ARG A 84 -24.88 5.80 -3.62
CA ARG A 84 -26.33 5.84 -3.91
C ARG A 84 -26.69 6.69 -5.14
N GLY A 85 -25.84 6.67 -6.17
CA GLY A 85 -26.04 7.45 -7.40
C GLY A 85 -25.65 8.93 -7.30
N ALA A 86 -25.22 9.41 -6.13
CA ALA A 86 -24.70 10.75 -5.96
C ALA A 86 -23.18 10.76 -6.13
N GLU A 87 -22.68 11.68 -6.97
CA GLU A 87 -21.27 11.99 -7.11
C GLU A 87 -20.96 13.29 -6.36
N ILE A 88 -20.00 13.22 -5.43
CA ILE A 88 -19.57 14.35 -4.61
C ILE A 88 -18.07 14.46 -4.72
N ARG A 89 -17.56 15.68 -5.02
CA ARG A 89 -16.13 15.92 -5.22
C ARG A 89 -15.56 16.92 -4.23
N GLY A 90 -14.32 16.67 -3.85
CA GLY A 90 -13.54 17.48 -2.93
C GLY A 90 -13.78 17.16 -1.46
N PRO A 91 -12.75 17.26 -0.61
CA PRO A 91 -12.81 16.83 0.79
C PRO A 91 -13.79 17.65 1.64
N GLY A 92 -14.04 18.91 1.28
CA GLY A 92 -15.03 19.76 1.97
C GLY A 92 -16.45 19.25 1.76
N ALA A 93 -16.88 19.12 0.49
CA ALA A 93 -18.22 18.66 0.16
C ALA A 93 -18.49 17.22 0.64
N ILE A 94 -17.45 16.36 0.63
CA ILE A 94 -17.55 15.01 1.20
C ILE A 94 -17.76 15.07 2.71
N ALA A 95 -17.02 15.91 3.42
CA ALA A 95 -17.20 16.10 4.86
C ALA A 95 -18.60 16.62 5.22
N ASP A 96 -19.15 17.57 4.42
CA ASP A 96 -20.51 18.07 4.59
C ASP A 96 -21.55 16.96 4.38
N ARG A 97 -21.32 16.06 3.40
CA ARG A 97 -22.18 14.89 3.22
C ARG A 97 -22.12 13.92 4.41
N PHE A 98 -20.97 13.69 5.01
CA PHE A 98 -20.88 12.89 6.24
C PHE A 98 -21.60 13.55 7.41
N LYS A 99 -21.54 14.88 7.53
CA LYS A 99 -22.30 15.63 8.52
C LYS A 99 -23.80 15.37 8.39
N GLU A 100 -24.34 15.39 7.16
CA GLU A 100 -25.76 15.07 6.89
C GLU A 100 -26.09 13.61 7.29
N TYR A 101 -25.20 12.65 7.00
CA TYR A 101 -25.41 11.25 7.40
C TYR A 101 -25.50 11.08 8.92
N TYR A 102 -24.78 11.89 9.67
CA TYR A 102 -24.72 11.82 11.13
C TYR A 102 -25.90 12.50 11.85
N GLU A 103 -26.77 13.18 11.12
CA GLU A 103 -28.03 13.71 11.67
C GLU A 103 -29.02 12.60 12.06
N GLY A 104 -28.90 11.44 11.42
CA GLY A 104 -29.70 10.25 11.73
C GLY A 104 -28.86 9.12 12.33
N THR A 105 -29.39 7.89 12.25
CA THR A 105 -28.62 6.71 12.62
C THR A 105 -27.58 6.41 11.55
N TRP A 106 -26.33 6.27 11.98
CA TRP A 106 -25.20 5.89 11.12
C TRP A 106 -24.25 4.98 11.88
N HIS A 107 -24.06 3.77 11.39
CA HIS A 107 -23.06 2.84 11.89
C HIS A 107 -22.50 2.02 10.75
N VAL A 108 -21.22 1.69 10.82
CA VAL A 108 -20.45 1.00 9.77
C VAL A 108 -19.79 -0.23 10.37
N GLU A 109 -20.11 -1.40 9.82
CA GLU A 109 -19.54 -2.68 10.24
C GLU A 109 -18.91 -3.39 9.02
N PRO A 110 -17.58 -3.35 8.85
CA PRO A 110 -16.90 -4.02 7.76
C PRO A 110 -16.58 -5.48 8.09
N ASP A 111 -16.67 -6.35 7.08
CA ASP A 111 -16.08 -7.69 7.15
C ASP A 111 -14.58 -7.65 6.78
N MET A 112 -13.75 -7.45 7.78
CA MET A 112 -12.29 -7.35 7.60
C MET A 112 -11.63 -8.68 7.19
N SER A 113 -12.31 -9.81 7.28
CA SER A 113 -11.81 -11.10 6.79
C SER A 113 -11.78 -11.16 5.25
N LEU A 114 -12.64 -10.36 4.61
CA LEU A 114 -12.76 -10.21 3.17
C LEU A 114 -12.16 -8.90 2.63
N PHE A 115 -11.28 -8.27 3.40
CA PHE A 115 -10.58 -7.06 2.97
C PHE A 115 -9.44 -7.41 2.00
N HIS A 116 -9.55 -6.97 0.76
CA HIS A 116 -8.56 -7.23 -0.30
C HIS A 116 -7.90 -5.96 -0.78
N VAL A 117 -6.57 -5.92 -0.78
CA VAL A 117 -5.76 -4.79 -1.27
C VAL A 117 -5.09 -5.16 -2.59
N THR A 118 -5.09 -4.20 -3.52
CA THR A 118 -4.33 -4.25 -4.77
C THR A 118 -3.43 -3.03 -4.84
N LEU A 119 -2.12 -3.24 -4.90
CA LEU A 119 -1.16 -2.18 -5.17
C LEU A 119 -1.16 -1.90 -6.68
N ILE A 120 -1.58 -0.70 -7.07
CA ILE A 120 -1.64 -0.26 -8.49
C ILE A 120 -0.29 0.32 -8.90
N SER A 121 0.33 1.11 -8.02
CA SER A 121 1.67 1.65 -8.18
C SER A 121 2.30 1.86 -6.80
N LYS A 122 3.56 2.29 -6.74
CA LYS A 122 4.22 2.59 -5.45
C LYS A 122 3.48 3.63 -4.59
N ASP A 123 2.69 4.51 -5.23
CA ASP A 123 1.98 5.61 -4.56
C ASP A 123 0.46 5.51 -4.68
N VAL A 124 -0.07 4.39 -5.22
CA VAL A 124 -1.51 4.20 -5.39
C VAL A 124 -1.90 2.77 -5.07
N MET A 125 -2.85 2.59 -4.18
CA MET A 125 -3.47 1.30 -3.93
C MET A 125 -4.99 1.40 -3.89
N GLN A 126 -5.64 0.27 -4.09
CA GLN A 126 -7.08 0.13 -3.99
C GLN A 126 -7.41 -1.04 -3.09
N PHE A 127 -8.50 -0.95 -2.35
CA PHE A 127 -9.04 -2.09 -1.63
C PHE A 127 -10.53 -2.27 -1.87
N LEU A 128 -10.98 -3.47 -1.57
CA LEU A 128 -12.37 -3.90 -1.58
C LEU A 128 -12.70 -4.50 -0.22
N VAL A 129 -13.88 -4.17 0.33
CA VAL A 129 -14.35 -4.74 1.60
C VAL A 129 -15.89 -4.76 1.63
N PRO A 130 -16.53 -5.87 2.01
CA PRO A 130 -17.95 -5.89 2.32
C PRO A 130 -18.23 -5.12 3.60
N VAL A 131 -19.32 -4.36 3.60
CA VAL A 131 -19.70 -3.50 4.73
C VAL A 131 -21.21 -3.57 4.96
N ILE A 132 -21.62 -3.64 6.20
CA ILE A 132 -23.00 -3.38 6.62
C ILE A 132 -23.07 -1.93 7.10
N PHE A 133 -23.99 -1.14 6.50
CA PHE A 133 -24.35 0.18 6.99
C PHE A 133 -25.69 0.10 7.69
N THR A 134 -25.73 0.34 8.99
CA THR A 134 -26.97 0.58 9.74
C THR A 134 -27.30 2.05 9.65
N ARG A 135 -28.40 2.39 8.97
CA ARG A 135 -28.78 3.78 8.62
C ARG A 135 -30.25 4.04 8.85
N GLY A 136 -30.58 5.24 9.33
CA GLY A 136 -31.92 5.75 9.44
C GLY A 136 -31.94 7.27 9.34
N LEU A 137 -32.99 7.84 8.77
CA LEU A 137 -33.23 9.28 8.85
C LEU A 137 -33.52 9.70 10.29
N PRO A 138 -33.34 10.98 10.64
CA PRO A 138 -33.69 11.48 11.98
C PRO A 138 -35.13 11.10 12.36
N GLY A 139 -35.28 10.45 13.51
CA GLY A 139 -36.58 10.00 14.01
C GLY A 139 -37.21 8.81 13.27
N GLN A 140 -36.54 8.20 12.34
CA GLN A 140 -37.02 7.02 11.61
C GLN A 140 -36.27 5.74 12.07
N PRO A 141 -36.91 4.57 11.95
CA PRO A 141 -36.23 3.30 12.19
C PRO A 141 -35.00 3.12 11.29
N SER A 142 -33.93 2.59 11.86
CA SER A 142 -32.72 2.24 11.10
C SER A 142 -32.89 0.91 10.36
N GLN A 143 -32.13 0.74 9.30
CA GLN A 143 -32.08 -0.47 8.49
C GLN A 143 -30.62 -0.84 8.17
N ASP A 144 -30.34 -2.14 8.15
CA ASP A 144 -29.07 -2.68 7.70
C ASP A 144 -29.05 -2.83 6.18
N ASN A 145 -28.02 -2.30 5.58
CA ASN A 145 -27.84 -2.34 4.14
C ASN A 145 -26.44 -2.86 3.82
N LYS A 146 -26.36 -3.90 2.98
CA LYS A 146 -25.10 -4.49 2.56
C LYS A 146 -24.53 -3.76 1.34
N PHE A 147 -23.24 -3.47 1.40
CA PHE A 147 -22.49 -2.83 0.32
C PHE A 147 -21.16 -3.53 0.14
N LEU A 148 -20.66 -3.49 -1.08
CA LEU A 148 -19.24 -3.63 -1.35
C LEU A 148 -18.63 -2.23 -1.46
N VAL A 149 -17.71 -1.92 -0.58
CA VAL A 149 -17.00 -0.64 -0.60
C VAL A 149 -15.65 -0.83 -1.24
N THR A 150 -15.32 0.05 -2.19
CA THR A 150 -13.96 0.19 -2.71
C THR A 150 -13.45 1.59 -2.41
N GLN A 151 -12.19 1.68 -2.00
CA GLN A 151 -11.49 2.94 -1.86
C GLN A 151 -10.18 2.90 -2.62
N THR A 152 -9.85 4.01 -3.29
CA THR A 152 -8.52 4.25 -3.83
C THR A 152 -7.77 5.13 -2.86
N LEU A 153 -6.57 4.72 -2.51
CA LEU A 153 -5.66 5.46 -1.64
C LEU A 153 -4.49 6.00 -2.46
N VAL A 154 -4.05 7.20 -2.11
CA VAL A 154 -2.85 7.84 -2.68
C VAL A 154 -1.86 8.11 -1.56
N HIS A 155 -0.57 7.92 -1.86
CA HIS A 155 0.52 8.19 -0.94
C HIS A 155 1.11 9.57 -1.20
N GLU A 156 1.17 10.39 -0.16
CA GLU A 156 1.84 11.69 -0.15
C GLU A 156 2.95 11.70 0.91
N ALA A 157 3.68 12.80 1.03
CA ALA A 157 4.77 12.93 1.99
C ALA A 157 4.36 12.71 3.47
N ASN A 158 3.07 12.90 3.77
CA ASN A 158 2.47 12.74 5.10
C ASN A 158 1.68 11.41 5.27
N GLY A 159 1.81 10.48 4.31
CA GLY A 159 1.21 9.14 4.36
C GLY A 159 0.08 8.91 3.37
N TRP A 160 -0.70 7.87 3.60
CA TRP A 160 -1.80 7.47 2.73
C TRP A 160 -3.07 8.28 3.01
N HIS A 161 -3.74 8.68 1.93
CA HIS A 161 -5.00 9.43 1.96
C HIS A 161 -6.05 8.78 1.05
N ILE A 162 -7.31 8.94 1.41
CA ILE A 162 -8.46 8.41 0.65
C ILE A 162 -8.76 9.33 -0.53
N ALA A 163 -8.48 8.89 -1.76
CA ALA A 163 -8.75 9.62 -2.99
C ALA A 163 -10.15 9.32 -3.56
N SER A 164 -10.67 8.10 -3.33
CA SER A 164 -12.05 7.79 -3.71
C SER A 164 -12.73 6.84 -2.75
N ILE A 165 -14.03 6.99 -2.61
CA ILE A 165 -14.94 6.11 -1.87
C ILE A 165 -16.08 5.77 -2.81
N ILE A 166 -16.24 4.50 -3.16
CA ILE A 166 -17.34 4.03 -4.00
C ILE A 166 -18.07 2.92 -3.24
N SER A 167 -19.39 3.10 -3.07
CA SER A 167 -20.25 2.13 -2.38
C SER A 167 -21.23 1.50 -3.36
N ILE A 168 -21.10 0.21 -3.59
CA ILE A 168 -21.90 -0.58 -4.53
C ILE A 168 -22.95 -1.37 -3.72
N PRO A 169 -24.24 -1.06 -3.83
CA PRO A 169 -25.27 -1.72 -3.05
C PRO A 169 -25.44 -3.18 -3.49
N ASN A 170 -25.74 -4.06 -2.53
CA ASN A 170 -26.03 -5.48 -2.74
C ASN A 170 -24.96 -6.29 -3.53
N ALA A 171 -23.77 -5.72 -3.72
CA ALA A 171 -22.64 -6.46 -4.29
C ALA A 171 -22.01 -7.36 -3.23
N GLN A 172 -21.56 -8.53 -3.63
CA GLN A 172 -20.88 -9.51 -2.79
C GLN A 172 -19.59 -9.95 -3.45
N LEU A 173 -18.55 -10.18 -2.64
CA LEU A 173 -17.38 -10.91 -3.07
C LEU A 173 -17.77 -12.41 -3.15
N LYS A 174 -17.41 -13.06 -4.23
CA LYS A 174 -17.59 -14.51 -4.45
C LYS A 174 -16.32 -15.25 -4.06
#